data_618c23cea94c9ff822cc22c8880f1d3c
#
_entry.id   618c23cea94c9ff822cc22c8880f1d3c
#
_cell.length_a   1.000
_cell.length_b   1.000
_cell.length_c   1.000
_cell.angle_alpha   90.00
_cell.angle_beta   90.00
_cell.angle_gamma   90.00
#
_symmetry.space_group_name_H-M   'P 1'
#
loop_
_entity.id
_entity.type
_entity.pdbx_description
1 polymer ?
#
loop_
_entity_poly.entity_id
_entity_poly.type
_entity_poly.pdbx_seq_one_letter_code
_entity_poly.pdbx_strand_id
1 'polypeptide(L)'
;LERLGGADAMVVTVLAAGGVKPAAASAGGDDDSWNVEHLAALDIPILQGLCLTSPRDQWCANDDGLSPLDVASQVAVPEFDGRIITVPFSFKEIDDDGLISYVADPERCARVAGLAVRHARLRQVAPADKRVALVFSAYPTKHARIGNAVGLDTPASAVALLQAMRQRGYRVGDLPGVESNDGDALIHALIECGGHDPDWLTEGQLAGNPIRVSAKEYRDWFATLPAELTDVVTAYWGPPPGELFVDRSHDPDGEIVIAALRAGNLVLMVQPPRGFGENPVAIYHDPDLPPSHHYLAAYRWLDTGFSNGFGAHAVVHLGKHGNLEWLPGKTLGMSASCGPDAALGDLPLIYPFLVNDPGEGTQAKRRAHAVLVDHLIPPMARAETYGDIARLEQLLDEHASVAALDPGKLPAIRQQIWTLIRAAKMDHDLGLTERPEEDSFDDMLLHVDGWLCEIKDVQIRDGLHILGQNPTGEQELDLVLAILRARQLFGGAHAIPGLRQALGLAEDGTDERATVDQTEAKARELVAALQATGWDPSAADRLTGNADAAAVLRFAATE
;
A
#
# COMPACT_ATOMS: atom_id res chain seq x y z
N LEU A 1 3.78 -29.33 14.47
CA LEU A 1 4.06 -29.19 13.05
C LEU A 1 3.79 -30.47 12.28
N GLU A 2 4.32 -31.64 12.70
CA GLU A 2 4.07 -32.92 12.02
C GLU A 2 2.59 -33.27 11.86
N ARG A 3 1.71 -32.83 12.80
CA ARG A 3 0.25 -33.03 12.72
C ARG A 3 -0.45 -32.08 11.76
N LEU A 4 0.20 -31.02 11.30
CA LEU A 4 -0.33 -30.03 10.33
C LEU A 4 0.09 -30.37 8.89
N GLY A 5 0.82 -31.48 8.69
CA GLY A 5 1.22 -31.94 7.38
C GLY A 5 0.01 -32.13 6.45
N GLY A 6 -0.01 -31.40 5.33
CA GLY A 6 -1.11 -31.41 4.37
C GLY A 6 -2.18 -30.32 4.56
N ALA A 7 -2.02 -29.40 5.53
CA ALA A 7 -2.86 -28.19 5.59
C ALA A 7 -2.42 -27.18 4.51
N ASP A 8 -3.37 -26.56 3.83
CA ASP A 8 -3.11 -25.52 2.82
C ASP A 8 -3.30 -24.09 3.35
N ALA A 9 -3.90 -23.93 4.52
CA ALA A 9 -4.03 -22.67 5.26
C ALA A 9 -4.30 -22.99 6.73
N MET A 10 -4.01 -22.04 7.62
CA MET A 10 -4.26 -22.17 9.05
C MET A 10 -4.94 -20.90 9.56
N VAL A 11 -6.00 -21.07 10.36
CA VAL A 11 -6.59 -19.96 11.13
C VAL A 11 -6.15 -20.10 12.59
N VAL A 12 -5.62 -19.03 13.15
CA VAL A 12 -5.13 -18.95 14.52
C VAL A 12 -5.87 -17.87 15.27
N THR A 13 -6.26 -18.18 16.51
CA THR A 13 -7.04 -17.27 17.39
C THR A 13 -6.29 -16.90 18.67
N VAL A 14 -5.09 -17.45 18.86
CA VAL A 14 -4.24 -17.15 20.01
C VAL A 14 -3.34 -15.96 19.71
N LEU A 15 -2.72 -15.41 20.75
CA LEU A 15 -1.70 -14.36 20.64
C LEU A 15 -0.56 -14.78 19.70
N ALA A 16 0.62 -14.37 19.89
CA ALA A 16 1.75 -14.74 19.04
C ALA A 16 2.24 -16.17 19.34
N ALA A 17 2.86 -16.80 18.35
CA ALA A 17 3.55 -18.10 18.46
C ALA A 17 5.07 -17.98 18.35
N GLY A 18 5.61 -16.83 17.94
CA GLY A 18 7.05 -16.56 17.95
C GLY A 18 7.66 -16.64 19.34
N GLY A 19 8.94 -16.99 19.42
CA GLY A 19 9.67 -17.07 20.68
C GLY A 19 9.81 -15.70 21.29
N VAL A 20 9.01 -15.40 22.32
CA VAL A 20 9.01 -14.09 22.98
C VAL A 20 10.01 -14.06 24.12
N LYS A 21 10.90 -13.10 24.12
CA LYS A 21 11.51 -12.56 25.33
C LYS A 21 10.83 -11.21 25.62
N PRO A 22 9.73 -11.16 26.40
CA PRO A 22 8.88 -9.97 26.51
C PRO A 22 9.58 -8.73 27.02
N ALA A 23 10.70 -8.89 27.74
CA ALA A 23 11.48 -7.79 28.30
C ALA A 23 12.42 -7.10 27.30
N ALA A 24 12.62 -7.69 26.14
CA ALA A 24 13.56 -7.18 25.12
C ALA A 24 12.87 -6.50 23.93
N ALA A 25 11.56 -6.62 23.82
CA ALA A 25 10.79 -6.09 22.72
C ALA A 25 10.58 -4.58 22.82
N SER A 26 11.63 -3.81 22.58
CA SER A 26 11.48 -2.47 22.03
C SER A 26 11.25 -2.62 20.53
N ALA A 27 10.26 -1.95 19.98
CA ALA A 27 10.01 -1.92 18.55
C ALA A 27 11.35 -1.55 17.84
N GLY A 28 11.87 -2.48 17.00
CA GLY A 28 13.12 -2.29 16.28
C GLY A 28 14.39 -2.71 17.01
N GLY A 29 14.31 -3.42 18.12
CA GLY A 29 15.49 -3.91 18.83
C GLY A 29 15.49 -5.42 18.98
N ASP A 30 16.53 -6.06 18.48
CA ASP A 30 16.90 -7.44 18.71
C ASP A 30 16.07 -8.49 17.94
N ASP A 31 16.46 -8.80 16.70
CA ASP A 31 15.88 -9.88 15.88
C ASP A 31 15.93 -11.25 16.55
N ASP A 32 16.87 -11.48 17.48
CA ASP A 32 16.99 -12.71 18.24
C ASP A 32 15.83 -12.94 19.23
N SER A 33 15.01 -11.90 19.48
CA SER A 33 13.90 -11.97 20.42
C SER A 33 12.60 -12.52 19.84
N TRP A 34 12.43 -12.48 18.49
CA TRP A 34 11.23 -12.95 17.81
C TRP A 34 11.56 -13.93 16.70
N ASN A 35 11.58 -15.22 17.01
CA ASN A 35 11.89 -16.27 16.05
C ASN A 35 10.63 -16.88 15.46
N VAL A 36 10.42 -16.70 14.15
CA VAL A 36 9.29 -17.23 13.37
C VAL A 36 9.67 -18.39 12.43
N GLU A 37 10.92 -18.88 12.49
CA GLU A 37 11.40 -19.93 11.59
C GLU A 37 10.48 -21.16 11.53
N HIS A 38 9.92 -21.56 12.68
CA HIS A 38 9.00 -22.69 12.76
C HIS A 38 7.67 -22.43 12.05
N LEU A 39 7.20 -21.17 12.02
CA LEU A 39 5.99 -20.76 11.30
C LEU A 39 6.29 -20.64 9.81
N ALA A 40 7.39 -20.01 9.45
CA ALA A 40 7.86 -19.90 8.07
C ALA A 40 8.07 -21.27 7.42
N ALA A 41 8.62 -22.25 8.17
CA ALA A 41 8.84 -23.61 7.70
C ALA A 41 7.54 -24.38 7.35
N LEU A 42 6.37 -23.90 7.79
CA LEU A 42 5.09 -24.47 7.37
C LEU A 42 4.79 -24.18 5.91
N ASP A 43 5.29 -23.07 5.38
CA ASP A 43 5.05 -22.61 4.00
C ASP A 43 3.55 -22.59 3.64
N ILE A 44 2.69 -22.16 4.57
CA ILE A 44 1.25 -21.99 4.38
C ILE A 44 0.77 -20.62 4.86
N PRO A 45 -0.30 -20.06 4.30
CA PRO A 45 -0.93 -18.87 4.83
C PRO A 45 -1.42 -19.08 6.26
N ILE A 46 -1.07 -18.16 7.15
CA ILE A 46 -1.51 -18.15 8.54
C ILE A 46 -2.39 -16.93 8.75
N LEU A 47 -3.67 -17.15 9.03
CA LEU A 47 -4.66 -16.10 9.22
C LEU A 47 -4.95 -15.92 10.71
N GLN A 48 -4.98 -14.68 11.16
CA GLN A 48 -5.40 -14.33 12.52
C GLN A 48 -6.90 -14.10 12.53
N GLY A 49 -7.63 -14.99 13.19
CA GLY A 49 -9.06 -14.79 13.51
C GLY A 49 -9.19 -13.97 14.79
N LEU A 50 -9.99 -12.91 14.76
CA LEU A 50 -10.09 -11.98 15.88
C LEU A 50 -11.20 -12.39 16.86
N CYS A 51 -10.82 -12.64 18.13
CA CYS A 51 -11.72 -12.94 19.25
C CYS A 51 -11.70 -11.74 20.20
N LEU A 52 -12.71 -10.88 20.12
CA LEU A 52 -12.71 -9.61 20.84
C LEU A 52 -13.05 -9.78 22.32
N THR A 53 -12.45 -8.94 23.14
CA THR A 53 -12.70 -8.86 24.58
C THR A 53 -13.92 -8.00 24.94
N SER A 54 -14.58 -7.43 23.94
CA SER A 54 -15.81 -6.62 24.04
C SER A 54 -17.04 -7.37 23.51
N PRO A 55 -18.25 -7.00 23.97
CA PRO A 55 -19.49 -7.49 23.39
C PRO A 55 -19.68 -7.09 21.93
N ARG A 56 -20.45 -7.91 21.19
CA ARG A 56 -20.74 -7.66 19.78
C ARG A 56 -21.41 -6.31 19.53
N ASP A 57 -22.38 -5.95 20.36
CA ASP A 57 -23.11 -4.68 20.19
C ASP A 57 -22.20 -3.47 20.38
N GLN A 58 -21.25 -3.55 21.32
CA GLN A 58 -20.24 -2.51 21.49
C GLN A 58 -19.34 -2.38 20.26
N TRP A 59 -18.91 -3.50 19.69
CA TRP A 59 -18.15 -3.50 18.45
C TRP A 59 -18.97 -2.93 17.28
N CYS A 60 -20.24 -3.30 17.15
CA CYS A 60 -21.11 -2.75 16.11
C CYS A 60 -21.23 -1.23 16.21
N ALA A 61 -21.39 -0.70 17.42
CA ALA A 61 -21.60 0.73 17.67
C ALA A 61 -20.31 1.58 17.65
N ASN A 62 -19.13 0.95 17.58
CA ASN A 62 -17.83 1.65 17.68
C ASN A 62 -17.12 1.71 16.31
N ASP A 63 -16.89 2.91 15.79
CA ASP A 63 -16.19 3.13 14.52
C ASP A 63 -14.68 2.85 14.61
N ASP A 64 -14.07 2.91 15.80
CA ASP A 64 -12.69 2.43 16.00
C ASP A 64 -12.60 0.91 15.79
N GLY A 65 -13.70 0.19 16.04
CA GLY A 65 -13.83 -1.24 15.87
C GLY A 65 -13.26 -2.06 17.02
N LEU A 66 -11.97 -1.93 17.32
CA LEU A 66 -11.28 -2.69 18.36
C LEU A 66 -10.88 -1.82 19.55
N SER A 67 -10.94 -2.41 20.75
CA SER A 67 -10.33 -1.79 21.93
C SER A 67 -8.80 -1.74 21.80
N PRO A 68 -8.10 -0.81 22.50
CA PRO A 68 -6.63 -0.80 22.49
C PRO A 68 -5.99 -2.12 22.92
N LEU A 69 -6.65 -2.86 23.83
CA LEU A 69 -6.20 -4.18 24.27
C LEU A 69 -6.31 -5.20 23.11
N ASP A 70 -7.42 -5.21 22.40
CA ASP A 70 -7.63 -6.12 21.27
C ASP A 70 -6.71 -5.77 20.09
N VAL A 71 -6.47 -4.47 19.84
CA VAL A 71 -5.48 -4.02 18.83
C VAL A 71 -4.10 -4.58 19.16
N ALA A 72 -3.65 -4.42 20.40
CA ALA A 72 -2.33 -4.91 20.80
C ALA A 72 -2.24 -6.43 20.72
N SER A 73 -3.22 -7.16 21.28
CA SER A 73 -3.15 -8.60 21.47
C SER A 73 -3.59 -9.41 20.25
N GLN A 74 -4.58 -8.93 19.49
CA GLN A 74 -5.17 -9.67 18.37
C GLN A 74 -4.67 -9.22 16.99
N VAL A 75 -4.01 -8.05 16.91
CA VAL A 75 -3.52 -7.49 15.65
C VAL A 75 -2.01 -7.26 15.70
N ALA A 76 -1.53 -6.30 16.50
CA ALA A 76 -0.13 -5.87 16.46
C ALA A 76 0.85 -7.01 16.80
N VAL A 77 0.60 -7.75 17.90
CA VAL A 77 1.48 -8.86 18.28
C VAL A 77 1.44 -10.02 17.27
N PRO A 78 0.27 -10.48 16.76
CA PRO A 78 0.22 -11.47 15.69
C PRO A 78 0.87 -11.04 14.36
N GLU A 79 0.93 -9.75 14.04
CA GLU A 79 1.63 -9.26 12.85
C GLU A 79 3.13 -9.56 12.87
N PHE A 80 3.77 -9.63 14.05
CA PHE A 80 5.17 -10.05 14.17
C PHE A 80 5.40 -11.51 13.75
N ASP A 81 4.38 -12.36 13.81
CA ASP A 81 4.42 -13.72 13.27
C ASP A 81 4.18 -13.79 11.75
N GLY A 82 3.98 -12.66 11.07
CA GLY A 82 3.63 -12.62 9.66
C GLY A 82 2.19 -13.07 9.35
N ARG A 83 1.29 -13.03 10.32
CA ARG A 83 -0.10 -13.46 10.15
C ARG A 83 -0.91 -12.45 9.33
N ILE A 84 -1.81 -12.99 8.51
CA ILE A 84 -2.80 -12.20 7.76
C ILE A 84 -3.92 -11.82 8.71
N ILE A 85 -4.13 -10.53 8.94
CA ILE A 85 -5.18 -10.05 9.84
C ILE A 85 -6.53 -10.16 9.14
N THR A 86 -7.48 -10.85 9.78
CA THR A 86 -8.84 -11.01 9.26
C THR A 86 -9.85 -10.10 9.99
N VAL A 87 -11.05 -10.58 10.22
CA VAL A 87 -12.14 -9.84 10.84
C VAL A 87 -12.53 -10.45 12.18
N PRO A 88 -13.18 -9.67 13.09
CA PRO A 88 -13.76 -10.21 14.31
C PRO A 88 -14.84 -11.24 13.99
N PHE A 89 -14.82 -12.38 14.68
CA PHE A 89 -15.84 -13.40 14.52
C PHE A 89 -16.35 -13.96 15.84
N SER A 90 -15.73 -13.61 16.97
CA SER A 90 -16.12 -14.06 18.31
C SER A 90 -16.03 -12.90 19.28
N PHE A 91 -17.02 -12.77 20.15
CA PHE A 91 -17.23 -11.64 21.05
C PHE A 91 -17.42 -12.12 22.47
N LYS A 92 -16.91 -11.35 23.44
CA LYS A 92 -17.06 -11.67 24.85
C LYS A 92 -18.39 -11.13 25.36
N GLU A 93 -19.34 -12.02 25.57
CA GLU A 93 -20.67 -11.70 26.07
C GLU A 93 -20.79 -12.01 27.57
N ILE A 94 -21.63 -11.27 28.24
CA ILE A 94 -21.98 -11.47 29.65
C ILE A 94 -23.47 -11.74 29.69
N ASP A 95 -23.88 -12.90 30.24
CA ASP A 95 -25.28 -13.25 30.37
C ASP A 95 -25.95 -12.58 31.56
N ASP A 96 -27.26 -12.82 31.73
CA ASP A 96 -28.06 -12.22 32.81
C ASP A 96 -27.59 -12.64 34.21
N ASP A 97 -26.89 -13.76 34.34
CA ASP A 97 -26.31 -14.26 35.60
C ASP A 97 -24.88 -13.72 35.84
N GLY A 98 -24.36 -12.87 34.93
CA GLY A 98 -23.02 -12.30 34.99
C GLY A 98 -21.91 -13.25 34.55
N LEU A 99 -22.24 -14.38 33.92
CA LEU A 99 -21.27 -15.33 33.42
C LEU A 99 -20.72 -14.87 32.05
N ILE A 100 -19.42 -15.01 31.92
CA ILE A 100 -18.69 -14.62 30.69
C ILE A 100 -18.61 -15.82 29.76
N SER A 101 -19.00 -15.60 28.50
CA SER A 101 -18.82 -16.56 27.42
C SER A 101 -18.33 -15.88 26.15
N TYR A 102 -17.64 -16.63 25.26
CA TYR A 102 -17.32 -16.16 23.93
C TYR A 102 -18.37 -16.70 22.95
N VAL A 103 -19.06 -15.79 22.30
CA VAL A 103 -20.14 -16.10 21.36
C VAL A 103 -19.67 -15.77 19.94
N ALA A 104 -19.79 -16.75 19.06
CA ALA A 104 -19.41 -16.60 17.66
C ALA A 104 -20.54 -15.90 16.87
N ASP A 105 -20.16 -14.99 15.96
CA ASP A 105 -21.06 -14.43 14.95
C ASP A 105 -21.01 -15.30 13.70
N PRO A 106 -22.12 -15.96 13.29
CA PRO A 106 -22.11 -16.90 12.16
C PRO A 106 -21.70 -16.26 10.84
N GLU A 107 -22.08 -15.01 10.59
CA GLU A 107 -21.75 -14.30 9.35
C GLU A 107 -20.23 -14.01 9.32
N ARG A 108 -19.68 -13.50 10.40
CA ARG A 108 -18.23 -13.24 10.49
C ARG A 108 -17.41 -14.54 10.52
N CYS A 109 -17.91 -15.61 11.11
CA CYS A 109 -17.29 -16.95 10.99
C CYS A 109 -17.21 -17.40 9.53
N ALA A 110 -18.30 -17.22 8.78
CA ALA A 110 -18.31 -17.56 7.35
C ALA A 110 -17.28 -16.72 6.57
N ARG A 111 -17.11 -15.43 6.95
CA ARG A 111 -16.11 -14.53 6.37
C ARG A 111 -14.68 -15.03 6.60
N VAL A 112 -14.32 -15.34 7.85
CA VAL A 112 -12.98 -15.87 8.18
C VAL A 112 -12.72 -17.21 7.47
N ALA A 113 -13.72 -18.09 7.45
CA ALA A 113 -13.63 -19.36 6.74
C ALA A 113 -13.47 -19.17 5.23
N GLY A 114 -14.21 -18.23 4.64
CA GLY A 114 -14.11 -17.88 3.21
C GLY A 114 -12.71 -17.42 2.84
N LEU A 115 -12.12 -16.51 3.61
CA LEU A 115 -10.74 -16.06 3.43
C LEU A 115 -9.75 -17.24 3.48
N ALA A 116 -9.86 -18.10 4.50
CA ALA A 116 -8.99 -19.27 4.63
C ALA A 116 -9.10 -20.22 3.45
N VAL A 117 -10.34 -20.51 3.00
CA VAL A 117 -10.59 -21.38 1.83
C VAL A 117 -10.03 -20.78 0.55
N ARG A 118 -10.15 -19.46 0.35
CA ARG A 118 -9.59 -18.80 -0.83
C ARG A 118 -8.06 -18.84 -0.86
N HIS A 119 -7.40 -18.62 0.27
CA HIS A 119 -5.94 -18.77 0.39
C HIS A 119 -5.49 -20.22 0.16
N ALA A 120 -6.18 -21.20 0.76
CA ALA A 120 -5.91 -22.61 0.52
C ALA A 120 -6.07 -22.99 -0.97
N ARG A 121 -7.16 -22.53 -1.60
CA ARG A 121 -7.41 -22.77 -3.02
C ARG A 121 -6.34 -22.13 -3.92
N LEU A 122 -5.89 -20.91 -3.60
CA LEU A 122 -4.82 -20.25 -4.34
C LEU A 122 -3.54 -21.11 -4.35
N ARG A 123 -3.26 -21.82 -3.27
CA ARG A 123 -2.12 -22.74 -3.18
C ARG A 123 -2.33 -24.01 -4.02
N GLN A 124 -3.52 -24.58 -4.01
CA GLN A 124 -3.84 -25.86 -4.67
C GLN A 124 -3.97 -25.74 -6.20
N VAL A 125 -4.42 -24.60 -6.71
CA VAL A 125 -4.61 -24.41 -8.15
C VAL A 125 -3.26 -24.36 -8.86
N ALA A 126 -3.12 -25.14 -9.93
CA ALA A 126 -1.91 -25.11 -10.74
C ALA A 126 -1.69 -23.73 -11.40
N PRO A 127 -0.44 -23.28 -11.60
CA PRO A 127 -0.16 -21.97 -12.22
C PRO A 127 -0.91 -21.74 -13.53
N ALA A 128 -1.02 -22.74 -14.39
CA ALA A 128 -1.72 -22.64 -15.67
C ALA A 128 -3.23 -22.39 -15.53
N ASP A 129 -3.83 -22.74 -14.40
CA ASP A 129 -5.27 -22.61 -14.16
C ASP A 129 -5.60 -21.45 -13.21
N LYS A 130 -4.56 -20.81 -12.62
CA LYS A 130 -4.76 -19.64 -11.76
C LYS A 130 -5.26 -18.46 -12.58
N ARG A 131 -6.33 -17.84 -12.08
CA ARG A 131 -6.87 -16.57 -12.58
C ARG A 131 -6.44 -15.46 -11.64
N VAL A 132 -5.73 -14.47 -12.16
CA VAL A 132 -5.19 -13.36 -11.36
C VAL A 132 -5.62 -12.03 -11.97
N ALA A 133 -6.09 -11.14 -11.11
CA ALA A 133 -6.37 -9.76 -11.49
C ALA A 133 -5.23 -8.85 -11.06
N LEU A 134 -4.66 -8.12 -12.01
CA LEU A 134 -3.70 -7.05 -11.78
C LEU A 134 -4.45 -5.72 -11.80
N VAL A 135 -4.50 -5.04 -10.67
CA VAL A 135 -5.20 -3.75 -10.52
C VAL A 135 -4.16 -2.67 -10.35
N PHE A 136 -4.09 -1.77 -11.33
CA PHE A 136 -3.16 -0.64 -11.33
C PHE A 136 -3.75 0.52 -10.54
N SER A 137 -3.01 1.07 -9.61
CA SER A 137 -3.42 2.29 -8.94
C SER A 137 -3.57 3.44 -9.96
N ALA A 138 -4.54 4.30 -9.76
CA ALA A 138 -4.71 5.51 -10.56
C ALA A 138 -5.16 6.64 -9.64
N TYR A 139 -4.22 7.51 -9.32
CA TYR A 139 -4.46 8.64 -8.44
C TYR A 139 -3.57 9.83 -8.80
N PRO A 140 -4.15 11.02 -8.94
CA PRO A 140 -5.57 11.27 -9.25
C PRO A 140 -6.01 10.56 -10.53
N THR A 141 -7.34 10.42 -10.74
CA THR A 141 -7.95 9.64 -11.83
C THR A 141 -7.68 10.26 -13.21
N LYS A 142 -6.44 10.25 -13.64
CA LYS A 142 -6.01 10.71 -14.98
C LYS A 142 -5.20 9.61 -15.65
N HIS A 143 -5.31 9.48 -16.98
CA HIS A 143 -4.54 8.49 -17.74
C HIS A 143 -3.02 8.60 -17.50
N ALA A 144 -2.50 9.83 -17.35
CA ALA A 144 -1.09 10.07 -17.03
C ALA A 144 -0.65 9.59 -15.63
N ARG A 145 -1.58 9.12 -14.79
CA ARG A 145 -1.32 8.67 -13.42
C ARG A 145 -1.61 7.19 -13.21
N ILE A 146 -1.89 6.44 -14.28
CA ILE A 146 -2.09 4.98 -14.19
C ILE A 146 -0.78 4.33 -13.74
N GLY A 147 -0.88 3.55 -12.67
CA GLY A 147 0.27 2.90 -12.06
C GLY A 147 1.19 3.85 -11.30
N ASN A 148 0.74 5.09 -10.98
CA ASN A 148 1.57 6.01 -10.22
C ASN A 148 2.00 5.38 -8.89
N ALA A 149 3.31 5.34 -8.68
CA ALA A 149 3.92 4.80 -7.47
C ALA A 149 5.22 5.52 -7.16
N VAL A 150 5.39 5.92 -5.91
CA VAL A 150 6.61 6.59 -5.48
C VAL A 150 7.78 5.60 -5.57
N GLY A 151 8.75 5.88 -6.47
CA GLY A 151 9.95 5.07 -6.61
C GLY A 151 9.83 3.78 -7.40
N LEU A 152 8.65 3.40 -7.90
CA LEU A 152 8.42 2.21 -8.71
C LEU A 152 8.17 2.59 -10.17
N ASP A 153 8.90 1.98 -11.09
CA ASP A 153 8.49 1.91 -12.49
C ASP A 153 7.41 0.85 -12.62
N THR A 154 6.16 1.26 -12.45
CA THR A 154 5.02 0.34 -12.45
C THR A 154 4.79 -0.30 -13.82
N PRO A 155 4.87 0.41 -14.95
CA PRO A 155 4.77 -0.21 -16.28
C PRO A 155 5.82 -1.29 -16.51
N ALA A 156 7.09 -0.98 -16.29
CA ALA A 156 8.16 -1.96 -16.44
C ALA A 156 8.04 -3.11 -15.43
N SER A 157 7.65 -2.82 -14.19
CA SER A 157 7.41 -3.84 -13.16
C SER A 157 6.26 -4.78 -13.54
N ALA A 158 5.19 -4.26 -14.13
CA ALA A 158 4.09 -5.07 -14.62
C ALA A 158 4.54 -6.03 -15.72
N VAL A 159 5.33 -5.54 -16.68
CA VAL A 159 5.91 -6.38 -17.74
C VAL A 159 6.82 -7.45 -17.13
N ALA A 160 7.72 -7.09 -16.23
CA ALA A 160 8.62 -8.03 -15.56
C ALA A 160 7.83 -9.11 -14.78
N LEU A 161 6.78 -8.71 -14.06
CA LEU A 161 5.89 -9.64 -13.35
C LEU A 161 5.18 -10.60 -14.33
N LEU A 162 4.61 -10.08 -15.42
CA LEU A 162 3.93 -10.88 -16.44
C LEU A 162 4.87 -11.88 -17.12
N GLN A 163 6.09 -11.46 -17.42
CA GLN A 163 7.13 -12.35 -17.96
C GLN A 163 7.51 -13.45 -16.95
N ALA A 164 7.71 -13.09 -15.69
CA ALA A 164 8.00 -14.05 -14.62
C ALA A 164 6.84 -15.03 -14.40
N MET A 165 5.59 -14.56 -14.45
CA MET A 165 4.40 -15.43 -14.39
C MET A 165 4.38 -16.41 -15.56
N ARG A 166 4.64 -15.97 -16.78
CA ARG A 166 4.72 -16.83 -17.97
C ARG A 166 5.80 -17.91 -17.82
N GLN A 167 7.00 -17.53 -17.35
CA GLN A 167 8.09 -18.46 -17.07
C GLN A 167 7.72 -19.51 -16.01
N ARG A 168 6.85 -19.16 -15.06
CA ARG A 168 6.32 -20.05 -14.01
C ARG A 168 5.09 -20.84 -14.45
N GLY A 169 4.71 -20.78 -15.74
CA GLY A 169 3.63 -21.57 -16.33
C GLY A 169 2.22 -20.98 -16.18
N TYR A 170 2.07 -19.71 -15.79
CA TYR A 170 0.78 -19.05 -15.85
C TYR A 170 0.37 -18.78 -17.31
N ARG A 171 -0.93 -18.80 -17.58
CA ARG A 171 -1.48 -18.44 -18.90
C ARG A 171 -1.65 -16.92 -19.00
N VAL A 172 -0.58 -16.25 -19.36
CA VAL A 172 -0.57 -14.77 -19.47
C VAL A 172 -1.33 -14.28 -20.72
N GLY A 173 -1.38 -15.09 -21.79
CA GLY A 173 -1.96 -14.65 -23.06
C GLY A 173 -1.07 -13.64 -23.81
N ASP A 174 -1.61 -13.08 -24.90
CA ASP A 174 -0.92 -12.04 -25.67
C ASP A 174 -1.29 -10.67 -25.13
N LEU A 175 -0.28 -9.97 -24.62
CA LEU A 175 -0.40 -8.62 -24.08
C LEU A 175 0.60 -7.70 -24.76
N PRO A 176 0.17 -6.51 -25.22
CA PRO A 176 1.08 -5.52 -25.79
C PRO A 176 2.23 -5.21 -24.84
N GLY A 177 3.43 -5.06 -25.37
CA GLY A 177 4.62 -4.71 -24.62
C GLY A 177 5.30 -5.82 -23.84
N VAL A 178 4.63 -6.95 -23.54
CA VAL A 178 5.22 -8.01 -22.70
C VAL A 178 6.39 -8.72 -23.39
N GLU A 179 6.29 -9.04 -24.68
CA GLU A 179 7.38 -9.65 -25.44
C GLU A 179 8.51 -8.68 -25.75
N SER A 180 8.16 -7.42 -26.01
CA SER A 180 9.14 -6.36 -26.37
C SER A 180 9.76 -5.67 -25.17
N ASN A 181 9.35 -6.02 -23.94
CA ASN A 181 9.74 -5.35 -22.69
C ASN A 181 9.39 -3.84 -22.71
N ASP A 182 8.20 -3.51 -23.18
CA ASP A 182 7.70 -2.15 -23.37
C ASP A 182 6.49 -1.90 -22.46
N GLY A 183 6.75 -1.28 -21.31
CA GLY A 183 5.72 -0.96 -20.33
C GLY A 183 4.72 0.09 -20.85
N ASP A 184 5.16 1.02 -21.68
CA ASP A 184 4.30 2.07 -22.25
C ASP A 184 3.26 1.46 -23.18
N ALA A 185 3.65 0.49 -24.01
CA ALA A 185 2.71 -0.22 -24.87
C ALA A 185 1.61 -0.95 -24.06
N LEU A 186 1.96 -1.50 -22.89
CA LEU A 186 0.99 -2.13 -22.00
C LEU A 186 0.00 -1.11 -21.42
N ILE A 187 0.49 0.04 -20.96
CA ILE A 187 -0.35 1.10 -20.38
C ILE A 187 -1.25 1.72 -21.46
N HIS A 188 -0.73 1.96 -22.68
CA HIS A 188 -1.55 2.45 -23.78
C HIS A 188 -2.70 1.49 -24.12
N ALA A 189 -2.44 0.18 -24.12
CA ALA A 189 -3.51 -0.82 -24.34
C ALA A 189 -4.58 -0.79 -23.23
N LEU A 190 -4.20 -0.54 -21.97
CA LEU A 190 -5.15 -0.33 -20.88
C LEU A 190 -6.00 0.93 -21.12
N ILE A 191 -5.38 2.03 -21.55
CA ILE A 191 -6.09 3.30 -21.85
C ILE A 191 -7.07 3.10 -23.01
N GLU A 192 -6.67 2.36 -24.05
CA GLU A 192 -7.54 2.05 -25.19
C GLU A 192 -8.78 1.21 -24.82
N CYS A 193 -8.66 0.34 -23.80
CA CYS A 193 -9.81 -0.39 -23.26
C CYS A 193 -10.80 0.51 -22.52
N GLY A 194 -10.44 1.75 -22.26
CA GLY A 194 -11.21 2.73 -21.49
C GLY A 194 -10.66 2.89 -20.07
N GLY A 195 -10.30 4.12 -19.75
CA GLY A 195 -9.96 4.52 -18.38
C GLY A 195 -11.22 4.81 -17.56
N HIS A 196 -11.03 5.13 -16.29
CA HIS A 196 -12.09 5.59 -15.38
C HIS A 196 -12.10 7.12 -15.23
N ASP A 197 -11.52 7.83 -16.18
CA ASP A 197 -11.57 9.30 -16.24
C ASP A 197 -12.84 9.70 -17.01
N PRO A 198 -13.86 10.29 -16.37
CA PRO A 198 -15.12 10.64 -17.02
C PRO A 198 -14.94 11.69 -18.12
N ASP A 199 -13.90 12.52 -18.03
CA ASP A 199 -13.63 13.56 -19.04
C ASP A 199 -13.05 12.98 -20.34
N TRP A 200 -12.51 11.75 -20.28
CA TRP A 200 -11.87 11.06 -21.41
C TRP A 200 -12.63 9.83 -21.90
N LEU A 201 -13.70 9.42 -21.21
CA LEU A 201 -14.55 8.32 -21.64
C LEU A 201 -15.50 8.78 -22.73
N THR A 202 -15.16 8.44 -23.96
CA THR A 202 -16.04 8.68 -25.12
C THR A 202 -17.16 7.64 -25.19
N GLU A 203 -18.28 8.00 -25.81
CA GLU A 203 -19.36 7.05 -26.12
C GLU A 203 -18.84 5.82 -26.90
N GLY A 204 -17.82 6.01 -27.76
CA GLY A 204 -17.19 4.94 -28.51
C GLY A 204 -16.43 3.95 -27.63
N GLN A 205 -15.73 4.43 -26.60
CA GLN A 205 -15.04 3.56 -25.62
C GLN A 205 -16.04 2.77 -24.78
N LEU A 206 -17.11 3.40 -24.31
CA LEU A 206 -18.22 2.73 -23.62
C LEU A 206 -18.86 1.65 -24.51
N ALA A 207 -19.14 1.96 -25.76
CA ALA A 207 -19.74 1.03 -26.71
C ALA A 207 -18.82 -0.14 -27.08
N GLY A 208 -17.50 0.09 -27.13
CA GLY A 208 -16.49 -0.92 -27.48
C GLY A 208 -16.05 -1.83 -26.32
N ASN A 209 -16.33 -1.46 -25.07
CA ASN A 209 -15.85 -2.24 -23.92
C ASN A 209 -16.63 -3.56 -23.78
N PRO A 210 -15.96 -4.73 -23.76
CA PRO A 210 -16.60 -6.03 -23.74
C PRO A 210 -17.13 -6.46 -22.38
N ILE A 211 -16.70 -5.78 -21.28
CA ILE A 211 -17.06 -6.18 -19.92
C ILE A 211 -18.21 -5.33 -19.43
N ARG A 212 -19.35 -6.00 -19.24
CA ARG A 212 -20.61 -5.37 -18.86
C ARG A 212 -21.30 -6.18 -17.79
N VAL A 213 -21.82 -5.53 -16.77
CA VAL A 213 -22.63 -6.12 -15.71
C VAL A 213 -24.04 -5.56 -15.84
N SER A 214 -25.04 -6.42 -16.03
CA SER A 214 -26.42 -5.96 -16.14
C SER A 214 -26.89 -5.28 -14.86
N ALA A 215 -27.66 -4.21 -15.01
CA ALA A 215 -28.25 -3.50 -13.87
C ALA A 215 -29.06 -4.44 -12.98
N LYS A 216 -29.71 -5.46 -13.55
CA LYS A 216 -30.50 -6.44 -12.80
C LYS A 216 -29.60 -7.28 -11.88
N GLU A 217 -28.55 -7.89 -12.41
CA GLU A 217 -27.62 -8.72 -11.59
C GLU A 217 -26.96 -7.88 -10.50
N TYR A 218 -26.58 -6.64 -10.83
CA TYR A 218 -26.01 -5.74 -9.84
C TYR A 218 -27.01 -5.38 -8.74
N ARG A 219 -28.25 -5.00 -9.08
CA ARG A 219 -29.31 -4.70 -8.09
C ARG A 219 -29.61 -5.90 -7.19
N ASP A 220 -29.72 -7.08 -7.77
CA ASP A 220 -30.01 -8.32 -7.03
C ASP A 220 -28.89 -8.60 -6.00
N TRP A 221 -27.64 -8.42 -6.38
CA TRP A 221 -26.51 -8.55 -5.45
C TRP A 221 -26.46 -7.40 -4.44
N PHE A 222 -26.56 -6.14 -4.88
CA PHE A 222 -26.48 -4.97 -4.01
C PHE A 222 -27.52 -5.03 -2.87
N ALA A 223 -28.70 -5.55 -3.14
CA ALA A 223 -29.74 -5.76 -2.15
C ALA A 223 -29.39 -6.83 -1.09
N THR A 224 -28.33 -7.62 -1.29
CA THR A 224 -27.84 -8.58 -0.28
C THR A 224 -26.85 -7.96 0.71
N LEU A 225 -26.37 -6.75 0.43
CA LEU A 225 -25.46 -6.04 1.32
C LEU A 225 -26.22 -5.45 2.54
N PRO A 226 -25.51 -5.19 3.67
CA PRO A 226 -26.12 -4.55 4.83
C PRO A 226 -26.77 -3.20 4.51
N ALA A 227 -27.91 -2.93 5.14
CA ALA A 227 -28.67 -1.69 4.94
C ALA A 227 -27.84 -0.44 5.24
N GLU A 228 -27.00 -0.50 6.28
CA GLU A 228 -26.11 0.60 6.66
C GLU A 228 -25.18 1.04 5.50
N LEU A 229 -24.72 0.10 4.67
CA LEU A 229 -23.92 0.41 3.50
C LEU A 229 -24.77 0.83 2.31
N THR A 230 -25.85 0.08 2.02
CA THR A 230 -26.68 0.36 0.83
C THR A 230 -27.39 1.70 0.92
N ASP A 231 -27.77 2.12 2.12
CA ASP A 231 -28.44 3.42 2.36
C ASP A 231 -27.49 4.60 2.10
N VAL A 232 -26.25 4.55 2.61
CA VAL A 232 -25.27 5.62 2.35
C VAL A 232 -24.81 5.67 0.91
N VAL A 233 -24.61 4.52 0.28
CA VAL A 233 -24.28 4.44 -1.16
C VAL A 233 -25.41 5.02 -2.00
N THR A 234 -26.67 4.63 -1.72
CA THR A 234 -27.83 5.12 -2.45
C THR A 234 -28.08 6.61 -2.21
N ALA A 235 -27.88 7.09 -0.98
CA ALA A 235 -28.05 8.50 -0.66
C ALA A 235 -27.03 9.39 -1.41
N TYR A 236 -25.82 8.92 -1.61
CA TYR A 236 -24.75 9.69 -2.25
C TYR A 236 -24.73 9.53 -3.79
N TRP A 237 -24.80 8.28 -4.29
CA TRP A 237 -24.64 7.95 -5.71
C TRP A 237 -25.95 7.70 -6.45
N GLY A 238 -27.09 7.84 -5.76
CA GLY A 238 -28.40 7.53 -6.32
C GLY A 238 -28.75 6.03 -6.25
N PRO A 239 -29.92 5.64 -6.77
CA PRO A 239 -30.34 4.24 -6.77
C PRO A 239 -29.47 3.38 -7.71
N PRO A 240 -29.26 2.08 -7.40
CA PRO A 240 -28.48 1.20 -8.25
C PRO A 240 -29.13 1.00 -9.65
N PRO A 241 -28.37 0.97 -10.73
CA PRO A 241 -26.91 0.83 -10.81
C PRO A 241 -26.13 2.16 -10.76
N GLY A 242 -26.75 3.30 -10.42
CA GLY A 242 -26.15 4.63 -10.48
C GLY A 242 -26.05 5.19 -11.89
N GLU A 243 -25.29 6.26 -12.05
CA GLU A 243 -25.08 6.94 -13.34
C GLU A 243 -23.66 6.77 -13.88
N LEU A 244 -22.67 6.55 -13.01
CA LEU A 244 -21.27 6.47 -13.40
C LEU A 244 -20.97 5.20 -14.18
N PHE A 245 -20.42 5.36 -15.38
CA PHE A 245 -20.03 4.26 -16.28
C PHE A 245 -21.17 3.29 -16.58
N VAL A 246 -22.39 3.78 -16.69
CA VAL A 246 -23.57 3.01 -17.05
C VAL A 246 -23.97 3.31 -18.49
N ASP A 247 -23.94 2.27 -19.33
CA ASP A 247 -24.41 2.34 -20.72
C ASP A 247 -25.88 1.92 -20.79
N ARG A 248 -26.74 2.80 -21.33
CA ARG A 248 -28.16 2.56 -21.55
C ARG A 248 -28.53 2.44 -23.04
N SER A 249 -27.50 2.32 -23.90
CA SER A 249 -27.77 2.25 -25.36
C SER A 249 -28.48 0.98 -25.79
N HIS A 250 -28.27 -0.12 -25.06
CA HIS A 250 -28.86 -1.42 -25.42
C HIS A 250 -29.93 -1.89 -24.42
N ASP A 251 -29.84 -1.50 -23.16
CA ASP A 251 -30.77 -1.82 -22.09
C ASP A 251 -31.19 -0.52 -21.38
N PRO A 252 -32.50 -0.18 -21.34
CA PRO A 252 -32.97 1.01 -20.63
C PRO A 252 -32.60 1.02 -19.12
N ASP A 253 -32.53 -0.16 -18.51
CA ASP A 253 -32.10 -0.33 -17.14
C ASP A 253 -30.60 -0.06 -16.96
N GLY A 254 -29.82 -0.20 -18.03
CA GLY A 254 -28.41 0.04 -18.12
C GLY A 254 -27.54 -1.17 -17.81
N GLU A 255 -26.30 -1.07 -18.23
CA GLU A 255 -25.23 -2.01 -17.93
C GLU A 255 -24.04 -1.24 -17.36
N ILE A 256 -23.49 -1.69 -16.23
CA ILE A 256 -22.25 -1.10 -15.69
C ILE A 256 -21.09 -1.59 -16.55
N VAL A 257 -20.32 -0.65 -17.08
CA VAL A 257 -19.18 -0.92 -17.96
C VAL A 257 -17.88 -0.92 -17.15
N ILE A 258 -17.16 -2.04 -17.22
CA ILE A 258 -15.89 -2.21 -16.50
C ILE A 258 -14.75 -2.19 -17.54
N ALA A 259 -13.87 -1.22 -17.42
CA ALA A 259 -12.68 -1.09 -18.25
C ALA A 259 -11.60 -2.06 -17.77
N ALA A 260 -11.29 -3.10 -18.55
CA ALA A 260 -10.23 -4.05 -18.26
C ALA A 260 -9.75 -4.77 -19.51
N LEU A 261 -8.47 -5.11 -19.52
CA LEU A 261 -7.82 -5.91 -20.55
C LEU A 261 -7.76 -7.37 -20.10
N ARG A 262 -8.38 -8.28 -20.86
CA ARG A 262 -8.36 -9.71 -20.57
C ARG A 262 -7.38 -10.43 -21.49
N ALA A 263 -6.49 -11.22 -20.92
CA ALA A 263 -5.54 -12.02 -21.67
C ALA A 263 -5.23 -13.35 -20.95
N GLY A 264 -5.50 -14.46 -21.62
CA GLY A 264 -5.35 -15.78 -21.01
C GLY A 264 -6.19 -15.93 -19.74
N ASN A 265 -5.53 -16.23 -18.63
CA ASN A 265 -6.13 -16.30 -17.30
C ASN A 265 -5.88 -15.04 -16.45
N LEU A 266 -5.56 -13.92 -17.09
CA LEU A 266 -5.30 -12.66 -16.43
C LEU A 266 -6.34 -11.60 -16.82
N VAL A 267 -6.53 -10.68 -15.89
CA VAL A 267 -7.21 -9.41 -16.09
C VAL A 267 -6.32 -8.30 -15.60
N LEU A 268 -6.12 -7.29 -16.42
CA LEU A 268 -5.45 -6.05 -16.07
C LEU A 268 -6.48 -4.94 -16.08
N MET A 269 -6.60 -4.20 -15.00
CA MET A 269 -7.55 -3.09 -14.91
C MET A 269 -6.96 -1.93 -14.13
N VAL A 270 -7.41 -0.74 -14.46
CA VAL A 270 -7.18 0.45 -13.64
C VAL A 270 -8.12 0.39 -12.44
N GLN A 271 -7.62 0.71 -11.25
CA GLN A 271 -8.46 0.74 -10.07
C GLN A 271 -9.63 1.73 -10.25
N PRO A 272 -10.87 1.32 -9.96
CA PRO A 272 -12.01 2.22 -10.03
C PRO A 272 -11.81 3.46 -9.15
N PRO A 273 -12.25 4.65 -9.61
CA PRO A 273 -12.14 5.86 -8.83
C PRO A 273 -13.08 5.81 -7.62
N ARG A 274 -12.62 6.36 -6.50
CA ARG A 274 -13.48 6.55 -5.31
C ARG A 274 -14.55 7.60 -5.53
N GLY A 275 -14.22 8.65 -6.28
CA GLY A 275 -15.07 9.79 -6.58
C GLY A 275 -14.40 10.73 -7.55
N PHE A 276 -15.07 11.84 -7.85
CA PHE A 276 -14.63 12.87 -8.76
C PHE A 276 -14.77 14.23 -8.07
N GLY A 277 -13.89 15.17 -8.37
CA GLY A 277 -13.93 16.51 -7.82
C GLY A 277 -12.62 17.26 -8.02
N GLU A 278 -12.62 18.53 -7.63
CA GLU A 278 -11.49 19.43 -7.83
C GLU A 278 -10.32 19.14 -6.89
N ASN A 279 -10.59 18.48 -5.76
CA ASN A 279 -9.56 18.10 -4.78
C ASN A 279 -9.37 16.57 -4.74
N PRO A 280 -8.46 16.01 -5.54
CA PRO A 280 -8.21 14.58 -5.58
C PRO A 280 -7.69 14.03 -4.24
N VAL A 281 -6.86 14.79 -3.52
CA VAL A 281 -6.28 14.34 -2.23
C VAL A 281 -7.37 14.14 -1.18
N ALA A 282 -8.27 15.10 -1.04
CA ALA A 282 -9.41 14.99 -0.12
C ALA A 282 -10.30 13.80 -0.47
N ILE A 283 -10.61 13.59 -1.75
CA ILE A 283 -11.44 12.47 -2.21
C ILE A 283 -10.77 11.13 -1.91
N TYR A 284 -9.47 11.04 -2.09
CA TYR A 284 -8.73 9.79 -1.93
C TYR A 284 -8.74 9.28 -0.47
N HIS A 285 -8.55 10.17 0.49
CA HIS A 285 -8.53 9.86 1.92
C HIS A 285 -9.83 10.23 2.66
N ASP A 286 -10.88 10.61 1.94
CA ASP A 286 -12.16 10.97 2.55
C ASP A 286 -12.73 9.77 3.33
N PRO A 287 -12.86 9.86 4.65
CA PRO A 287 -13.35 8.76 5.48
C PRO A 287 -14.84 8.49 5.29
N ASP A 288 -15.60 9.45 4.75
CA ASP A 288 -17.05 9.40 4.65
C ASP A 288 -17.56 9.13 3.23
N LEU A 289 -16.71 9.28 2.20
CA LEU A 289 -17.11 9.07 0.82
C LEU A 289 -17.37 7.58 0.52
N PRO A 290 -18.64 7.17 0.35
CA PRO A 290 -18.96 5.78 0.08
C PRO A 290 -18.46 5.34 -1.30
N PRO A 291 -18.15 4.05 -1.50
CA PRO A 291 -17.81 3.52 -2.82
C PRO A 291 -18.96 3.70 -3.79
N SER A 292 -18.66 4.06 -5.05
CA SER A 292 -19.69 4.15 -6.08
C SER A 292 -20.22 2.76 -6.48
N HIS A 293 -21.40 2.73 -7.12
CA HIS A 293 -21.94 1.48 -7.66
C HIS A 293 -20.98 0.82 -8.64
N HIS A 294 -20.32 1.62 -9.48
CA HIS A 294 -19.29 1.13 -10.41
C HIS A 294 -18.09 0.50 -9.66
N TYR A 295 -17.64 1.13 -8.58
CA TYR A 295 -16.54 0.61 -7.73
C TYR A 295 -16.88 -0.78 -7.19
N LEU A 296 -18.03 -0.89 -6.55
CA LEU A 296 -18.51 -2.16 -5.99
C LEU A 296 -18.72 -3.23 -7.06
N ALA A 297 -19.31 -2.85 -8.20
CA ALA A 297 -19.51 -3.77 -9.32
C ALA A 297 -18.20 -4.30 -9.90
N ALA A 298 -17.18 -3.46 -10.03
CA ALA A 298 -15.88 -3.85 -10.57
C ALA A 298 -15.19 -4.90 -9.71
N TYR A 299 -15.09 -4.69 -8.39
CA TYR A 299 -14.52 -5.69 -7.49
C TYR A 299 -15.36 -6.95 -7.39
N ARG A 300 -16.71 -6.82 -7.38
CA ARG A 300 -17.61 -7.98 -7.39
C ARG A 300 -17.49 -8.80 -8.66
N TRP A 301 -17.24 -8.15 -9.81
CA TRP A 301 -17.00 -8.82 -11.08
C TRP A 301 -15.67 -9.61 -11.08
N LEU A 302 -14.65 -9.12 -10.39
CA LEU A 302 -13.40 -9.88 -10.23
C LEU A 302 -13.62 -11.23 -9.56
N ASP A 303 -14.57 -11.33 -8.63
CA ASP A 303 -15.00 -12.60 -8.04
C ASP A 303 -15.98 -13.33 -8.99
N THR A 304 -16.61 -14.38 -8.52
CA THR A 304 -17.63 -15.17 -9.25
C THR A 304 -19.06 -14.63 -9.12
N GLY A 305 -19.20 -13.39 -8.63
CA GLY A 305 -20.47 -12.86 -8.16
C GLY A 305 -21.51 -12.54 -9.24
N PHE A 306 -21.09 -12.40 -10.49
CA PHE A 306 -21.99 -12.19 -11.63
C PHE A 306 -21.85 -13.34 -12.63
N SER A 307 -22.85 -13.49 -13.52
CA SER A 307 -22.89 -14.58 -14.50
C SER A 307 -21.68 -14.60 -15.43
N ASN A 308 -21.08 -13.43 -15.69
CA ASN A 308 -19.88 -13.25 -16.49
C ASN A 308 -18.64 -12.89 -15.66
N GLY A 309 -18.70 -13.06 -14.33
CA GLY A 309 -17.61 -12.74 -13.42
C GLY A 309 -16.31 -13.42 -13.80
N PHE A 310 -15.19 -12.74 -13.54
CA PHE A 310 -13.87 -13.28 -13.91
C PHE A 310 -13.48 -14.50 -13.06
N GLY A 311 -13.86 -14.51 -11.79
CA GLY A 311 -13.55 -15.59 -10.87
C GLY A 311 -12.07 -15.65 -10.53
N ALA A 312 -11.48 -14.53 -10.14
CA ALA A 312 -10.10 -14.43 -9.70
C ALA A 312 -9.82 -15.36 -8.51
N HIS A 313 -8.63 -15.92 -8.49
CA HIS A 313 -8.09 -16.61 -7.33
C HIS A 313 -7.31 -15.67 -6.41
N ALA A 314 -6.78 -14.56 -6.95
CA ALA A 314 -6.13 -13.49 -6.22
C ALA A 314 -6.25 -12.17 -6.98
N VAL A 315 -6.20 -11.08 -6.24
CA VAL A 315 -6.03 -9.72 -6.74
C VAL A 315 -4.63 -9.24 -6.36
N VAL A 316 -3.92 -8.65 -7.30
CA VAL A 316 -2.62 -8.00 -7.08
C VAL A 316 -2.80 -6.52 -7.36
N HIS A 317 -2.60 -5.67 -6.36
CA HIS A 317 -2.56 -4.23 -6.56
C HIS A 317 -1.14 -3.79 -6.94
N LEU A 318 -1.01 -3.09 -8.08
CA LEU A 318 0.25 -2.55 -8.56
C LEU A 318 0.21 -1.02 -8.54
N GLY A 319 1.14 -0.42 -7.85
CA GLY A 319 1.25 1.01 -7.62
C GLY A 319 1.68 1.31 -6.19
N LYS A 320 1.76 2.59 -5.80
CA LYS A 320 2.22 2.93 -4.45
C LYS A 320 1.27 2.32 -3.40
N HIS A 321 0.03 2.68 -3.48
CA HIS A 321 -1.06 1.98 -2.80
C HIS A 321 -2.37 2.20 -3.58
N GLY A 322 -3.36 1.34 -3.33
CA GLY A 322 -4.72 1.51 -3.83
C GLY A 322 -5.55 2.40 -2.91
N ASN A 323 -6.83 2.45 -3.22
CA ASN A 323 -7.81 3.19 -2.42
C ASN A 323 -8.85 2.30 -1.75
N LEU A 324 -8.74 0.98 -1.90
CA LEU A 324 -9.67 -0.01 -1.34
C LEU A 324 -9.68 0.03 0.19
N GLU A 325 -8.50 0.02 0.79
CA GLU A 325 -8.27 0.08 2.23
C GLU A 325 -8.70 1.41 2.87
N TRP A 326 -8.88 2.43 2.06
CA TRP A 326 -9.33 3.77 2.48
C TRP A 326 -10.85 3.98 2.37
N LEU A 327 -11.60 3.00 1.87
CA LEU A 327 -13.06 3.09 1.84
C LEU A 327 -13.65 3.24 3.26
N PRO A 328 -14.82 3.88 3.42
CA PRO A 328 -15.47 4.09 4.71
C PRO A 328 -15.68 2.81 5.50
N GLY A 329 -15.67 2.92 6.79
CA GLY A 329 -15.90 1.83 7.73
C GLY A 329 -15.04 1.96 8.98
N LYS A 330 -15.05 0.92 9.80
CA LYS A 330 -14.29 0.88 11.06
C LYS A 330 -12.78 1.05 10.82
N THR A 331 -12.10 1.63 11.76
CA THR A 331 -10.63 1.77 11.71
C THR A 331 -9.94 0.41 11.68
N LEU A 332 -10.41 -0.53 12.48
CA LEU A 332 -9.93 -1.92 12.56
C LEU A 332 -11.11 -2.87 12.80
N GLY A 333 -10.91 -4.16 12.45
CA GLY A 333 -11.94 -5.17 12.71
C GLY A 333 -13.21 -4.94 11.91
N MET A 334 -13.10 -4.98 10.59
CA MET A 334 -14.15 -4.71 9.63
C MET A 334 -15.44 -5.50 9.90
N SER A 335 -16.57 -4.80 9.76
CA SER A 335 -17.91 -5.41 9.66
C SER A 335 -18.33 -5.56 8.19
N ALA A 336 -19.42 -6.27 7.94
CA ALA A 336 -19.98 -6.43 6.59
C ALA A 336 -20.45 -5.11 5.96
N SER A 337 -20.71 -4.07 6.76
CA SER A 337 -21.08 -2.73 6.28
C SER A 337 -19.87 -1.86 5.94
N CYS A 338 -18.64 -2.30 6.23
CA CYS A 338 -17.43 -1.56 5.86
C CYS A 338 -17.14 -1.69 4.37
N GLY A 339 -16.80 -0.57 3.73
CA GLY A 339 -16.52 -0.52 2.30
C GLY A 339 -15.45 -1.51 1.82
N PRO A 340 -14.28 -1.63 2.49
CA PRO A 340 -13.26 -2.61 2.11
C PRO A 340 -13.76 -4.05 2.15
N ASP A 341 -14.51 -4.42 3.19
CA ASP A 341 -15.06 -5.77 3.37
C ASP A 341 -16.07 -6.11 2.27
N ALA A 342 -17.00 -5.19 1.98
CA ALA A 342 -18.04 -5.37 0.97
C ALA A 342 -17.48 -5.43 -0.47
N ALA A 343 -16.47 -4.59 -0.76
CA ALA A 343 -15.89 -4.52 -2.10
C ALA A 343 -15.02 -5.75 -2.41
N LEU A 344 -14.04 -6.08 -1.56
CA LEU A 344 -13.07 -7.13 -1.83
C LEU A 344 -13.64 -8.53 -1.66
N GLY A 345 -14.58 -8.72 -0.75
CA GLY A 345 -15.06 -10.06 -0.43
C GLY A 345 -13.94 -10.93 0.15
N ASP A 346 -13.99 -12.23 -0.16
CA ASP A 346 -13.04 -13.22 0.33
C ASP A 346 -11.77 -13.34 -0.55
N LEU A 347 -11.59 -12.45 -1.54
CA LEU A 347 -10.47 -12.55 -2.47
C LEU A 347 -9.14 -12.27 -1.75
N PRO A 348 -8.13 -13.14 -1.88
CA PRO A 348 -6.78 -12.84 -1.44
C PRO A 348 -6.24 -11.59 -2.15
N LEU A 349 -5.82 -10.61 -1.36
CA LEU A 349 -5.18 -9.39 -1.86
C LEU A 349 -3.67 -9.49 -1.65
N ILE A 350 -2.91 -9.40 -2.73
CA ILE A 350 -1.45 -9.36 -2.73
C ILE A 350 -1.03 -7.94 -3.13
N TYR A 351 -0.16 -7.38 -2.32
CA TYR A 351 0.20 -5.98 -2.45
C TYR A 351 1.71 -5.81 -2.49
N PRO A 352 2.34 -5.72 -3.69
CA PRO A 352 3.70 -5.23 -3.79
C PRO A 352 3.75 -3.81 -3.24
N PHE A 353 4.47 -3.61 -2.14
CA PHE A 353 4.44 -2.38 -1.38
C PHE A 353 5.83 -1.82 -1.14
N LEU A 354 5.94 -0.50 -1.11
CA LEU A 354 7.20 0.17 -0.91
C LEU A 354 7.63 0.08 0.55
N VAL A 355 8.81 -0.46 0.82
CA VAL A 355 9.32 -0.73 2.17
C VAL A 355 9.40 0.50 3.09
N ASN A 356 9.52 1.69 2.53
CA ASN A 356 9.65 2.93 3.30
C ASN A 356 8.31 3.61 3.67
N ASP A 357 7.17 2.98 3.37
CA ASP A 357 5.84 3.53 3.68
C ASP A 357 5.00 2.57 4.55
N PRO A 358 5.47 2.22 5.77
CA PRO A 358 4.85 1.20 6.60
C PRO A 358 3.46 1.60 7.12
N GLY A 359 3.19 2.90 7.26
CA GLY A 359 1.90 3.40 7.76
C GLY A 359 0.76 3.05 6.82
N GLU A 360 0.93 3.28 5.52
CA GLU A 360 -0.05 2.97 4.50
C GLU A 360 -0.17 1.46 4.25
N GLY A 361 0.95 0.73 4.27
CA GLY A 361 0.94 -0.72 4.22
C GLY A 361 0.14 -1.34 5.37
N THR A 362 0.20 -0.73 6.55
CA THR A 362 -0.59 -1.14 7.71
C THR A 362 -2.10 -1.04 7.46
N GLN A 363 -2.57 0.00 6.76
CA GLN A 363 -3.98 0.12 6.37
C GLN A 363 -4.42 -1.05 5.47
N ALA A 364 -3.63 -1.36 4.44
CA ALA A 364 -3.92 -2.48 3.54
C ALA A 364 -3.98 -3.82 4.29
N LYS A 365 -3.02 -4.08 5.19
CA LYS A 365 -2.99 -5.31 6.02
C LYS A 365 -4.22 -5.44 6.91
N ARG A 366 -4.58 -4.36 7.60
CA ARG A 366 -5.57 -4.40 8.69
C ARG A 366 -7.00 -4.19 8.23
N ARG A 367 -7.20 -3.48 7.10
CA ARG A 367 -8.54 -3.16 6.59
C ARG A 367 -8.92 -3.97 5.35
N ALA A 368 -7.96 -4.51 4.63
CA ALA A 368 -8.18 -5.31 3.42
C ALA A 368 -7.47 -6.69 3.46
N HIS A 369 -7.05 -7.16 4.63
CA HIS A 369 -6.34 -8.43 4.83
C HIS A 369 -5.25 -8.70 3.79
N ALA A 370 -4.58 -7.65 3.34
CA ALA A 370 -3.55 -7.73 2.32
C ALA A 370 -2.31 -8.48 2.80
N VAL A 371 -1.75 -9.27 1.90
CA VAL A 371 -0.40 -9.82 2.03
C VAL A 371 0.56 -8.82 1.38
N LEU A 372 1.35 -8.12 2.19
CA LEU A 372 2.35 -7.21 1.68
C LEU A 372 3.57 -7.98 1.19
N VAL A 373 4.06 -7.58 0.03
CA VAL A 373 5.34 -8.02 -0.53
C VAL A 373 6.20 -6.78 -0.68
N ASP A 374 7.05 -6.54 0.30
CA ASP A 374 7.92 -5.38 0.29
C ASP A 374 8.87 -5.40 -0.89
N HIS A 375 9.07 -4.25 -1.49
CA HIS A 375 10.07 -4.07 -2.53
C HIS A 375 10.99 -2.89 -2.22
N LEU A 376 12.18 -2.94 -2.81
CA LEU A 376 13.19 -1.93 -2.60
C LEU A 376 12.74 -0.54 -3.09
N ILE A 377 13.21 0.48 -2.40
CA ILE A 377 13.21 1.85 -2.92
C ILE A 377 14.41 2.02 -3.86
N PRO A 378 14.34 2.92 -4.85
CA PRO A 378 15.54 3.37 -5.55
C PRO A 378 16.53 3.95 -4.56
N PRO A 379 17.83 3.84 -4.82
CA PRO A 379 18.84 4.51 -4.00
C PRO A 379 18.51 5.99 -3.94
N MET A 380 18.41 6.50 -2.73
CA MET A 380 18.21 7.93 -2.50
C MET A 380 19.55 8.60 -2.74
N ALA A 381 19.75 9.15 -3.94
CA ALA A 381 20.74 10.19 -4.09
C ALA A 381 20.41 11.32 -3.10
N ARG A 382 21.42 11.88 -2.47
CA ARG A 382 21.29 12.86 -1.40
C ARG A 382 20.47 14.08 -1.82
N ALA A 383 19.15 13.97 -1.74
CA ALA A 383 18.27 15.11 -1.79
C ALA A 383 18.07 15.58 -0.35
N GLU A 384 18.96 16.42 0.10
CA GLU A 384 18.62 17.31 1.18
C GLU A 384 17.48 18.19 0.67
N THR A 385 16.30 18.03 1.22
CA THR A 385 15.27 19.05 1.14
C THR A 385 15.86 20.29 1.80
N TYR A 386 16.42 21.18 0.98
CA TYR A 386 17.14 22.34 1.45
C TYR A 386 16.21 23.26 2.24
N GLY A 387 16.64 23.61 3.45
CA GLY A 387 16.20 24.66 4.36
C GLY A 387 14.76 25.13 4.23
N ASP A 388 14.42 25.83 3.18
CA ASP A 388 13.12 26.47 3.00
C ASP A 388 12.04 25.51 2.50
N ILE A 389 12.37 24.49 1.70
CA ILE A 389 11.40 23.51 1.19
C ILE A 389 10.95 22.55 2.31
N ALA A 390 11.88 22.05 3.12
CA ALA A 390 11.53 21.20 4.27
C ALA A 390 10.72 21.96 5.33
N ARG A 391 11.02 23.27 5.51
CA ARG A 391 10.25 24.12 6.41
C ARG A 391 8.87 24.44 5.87
N LEU A 392 8.73 24.57 4.56
CA LEU A 392 7.44 24.77 3.90
C LEU A 392 6.55 23.55 4.09
N GLU A 393 7.08 22.35 3.92
CA GLU A 393 6.36 21.09 4.16
C GLU A 393 5.85 21.00 5.61
N GLN A 394 6.71 21.27 6.59
CA GLN A 394 6.30 21.30 8.00
C GLN A 394 5.17 22.30 8.25
N LEU A 395 5.19 23.47 7.59
CA LEU A 395 4.12 24.45 7.72
C LEU A 395 2.83 24.04 7.01
N LEU A 396 2.90 23.26 5.94
CA LEU A 396 1.70 22.68 5.30
C LEU A 396 1.05 21.64 6.21
N ASP A 397 1.83 20.76 6.83
CA ASP A 397 1.35 19.80 7.82
C ASP A 397 0.77 20.49 9.05
N GLU A 398 1.44 21.55 9.54
CA GLU A 398 0.94 22.37 10.64
C GLU A 398 -0.36 23.11 10.25
N HIS A 399 -0.46 23.62 9.02
CA HIS A 399 -1.67 24.26 8.51
C HIS A 399 -2.85 23.28 8.51
N ALA A 400 -2.66 22.07 7.98
CA ALA A 400 -3.68 21.03 7.98
C ALA A 400 -4.14 20.64 9.40
N SER A 401 -3.19 20.49 10.32
CA SER A 401 -3.48 20.16 11.72
C SER A 401 -4.20 21.31 12.45
N VAL A 402 -3.78 22.54 12.23
CA VAL A 402 -4.35 23.74 12.87
C VAL A 402 -5.72 24.09 12.29
N ALA A 403 -5.95 23.83 11.02
CA ALA A 403 -7.27 24.01 10.40
C ALA A 403 -8.36 23.20 11.13
N ALA A 404 -8.00 22.02 11.62
CA ALA A 404 -8.91 21.15 12.37
C ALA A 404 -9.01 21.51 13.88
N LEU A 405 -7.89 21.94 14.50
CA LEU A 405 -7.79 22.03 15.96
C LEU A 405 -7.88 23.46 16.50
N ASP A 406 -7.35 24.46 15.79
CA ASP A 406 -7.31 25.86 16.22
C ASP A 406 -7.32 26.83 15.02
N PRO A 407 -8.45 26.99 14.32
CA PRO A 407 -8.54 27.83 13.11
C PRO A 407 -8.10 29.28 13.31
N GLY A 408 -8.07 29.78 14.54
CA GLY A 408 -7.63 31.12 14.85
C GLY A 408 -6.15 31.40 14.53
N LYS A 409 -5.33 30.36 14.39
CA LYS A 409 -3.90 30.48 14.03
C LYS A 409 -3.64 30.45 12.52
N LEU A 410 -4.62 30.07 11.71
CA LEU A 410 -4.47 29.95 10.26
C LEU A 410 -3.87 31.18 9.58
N PRO A 411 -4.31 32.44 9.87
CA PRO A 411 -3.75 33.59 9.21
C PRO A 411 -2.24 33.76 9.42
N ALA A 412 -1.74 33.39 10.61
CA ALA A 412 -0.31 33.50 10.90
C ALA A 412 0.50 32.41 10.15
N ILE A 413 0.00 31.18 10.08
CA ILE A 413 0.66 30.09 9.36
C ILE A 413 0.61 30.36 7.86
N ARG A 414 -0.51 30.78 7.30
CA ARG A 414 -0.66 31.16 5.88
C ARG A 414 0.32 32.27 5.49
N GLN A 415 0.56 33.25 6.38
CA GLN A 415 1.55 34.30 6.15
C GLN A 415 2.99 33.72 6.13
N GLN A 416 3.30 32.77 7.00
CA GLN A 416 4.62 32.13 7.02
C GLN A 416 4.84 31.29 5.76
N ILE A 417 3.84 30.50 5.35
CA ILE A 417 3.86 29.72 4.10
C ILE A 417 4.12 30.63 2.91
N TRP A 418 3.36 31.73 2.76
CA TRP A 418 3.56 32.67 1.67
C TRP A 418 4.97 33.28 1.65
N THR A 419 5.49 33.59 2.82
CA THR A 419 6.85 34.14 2.95
C THR A 419 7.90 33.13 2.46
N LEU A 420 7.74 31.84 2.77
CA LEU A 420 8.65 30.79 2.30
C LEU A 420 8.49 30.52 0.80
N ILE A 421 7.27 30.49 0.28
CA ILE A 421 7.01 30.34 -1.16
C ILE A 421 7.78 31.42 -1.94
N ARG A 422 7.73 32.67 -1.49
CA ARG A 422 8.47 33.75 -2.11
C ARG A 422 9.99 33.64 -1.92
N ALA A 423 10.45 33.25 -0.75
CA ALA A 423 11.87 33.04 -0.48
C ALA A 423 12.47 31.95 -1.38
N ALA A 424 11.72 30.90 -1.61
CA ALA A 424 12.07 29.80 -2.50
C ALA A 424 11.83 30.10 -3.99
N LYS A 425 11.31 31.28 -4.35
CA LYS A 425 10.91 31.70 -5.71
C LYS A 425 9.85 30.82 -6.37
N MET A 426 9.12 30.07 -5.60
CA MET A 426 8.03 29.19 -6.06
C MET A 426 6.83 30.00 -6.58
N ASP A 427 6.63 31.23 -6.13
CA ASP A 427 5.62 32.14 -6.63
C ASP A 427 5.73 32.33 -8.15
N HIS A 428 6.94 32.40 -8.68
CA HIS A 428 7.18 32.50 -10.13
C HIS A 428 6.80 31.20 -10.88
N ASP A 429 7.17 30.05 -10.33
CA ASP A 429 6.90 28.74 -10.94
C ASP A 429 5.41 28.39 -10.88
N LEU A 430 4.72 28.87 -9.87
CA LEU A 430 3.27 28.73 -9.71
C LEU A 430 2.47 29.81 -10.46
N GLY A 431 3.15 30.75 -11.14
CA GLY A 431 2.51 31.86 -11.87
C GLY A 431 1.79 32.87 -10.95
N LEU A 432 2.16 32.95 -9.67
CA LEU A 432 1.54 33.83 -8.68
C LEU A 432 2.29 35.17 -8.63
N THR A 433 1.59 36.27 -8.90
CA THR A 433 2.16 37.64 -8.81
C THR A 433 1.94 38.28 -7.45
N GLU A 434 0.88 37.89 -6.75
CA GLU A 434 0.48 38.42 -5.45
C GLU A 434 -0.01 37.29 -4.53
N ARG A 435 -0.04 37.55 -3.21
CA ARG A 435 -0.59 36.61 -2.24
C ARG A 435 -2.07 36.39 -2.54
N PRO A 436 -2.51 35.13 -2.69
CA PRO A 436 -3.94 34.81 -2.86
C PRO A 436 -4.79 35.33 -1.70
N GLU A 437 -6.05 35.63 -1.99
CA GLU A 437 -7.04 35.97 -0.97
C GLU A 437 -7.31 34.76 -0.06
N GLU A 438 -7.87 35.01 1.14
CA GLU A 438 -8.08 33.95 2.14
C GLU A 438 -8.96 32.81 1.63
N ASP A 439 -9.95 33.11 0.77
CA ASP A 439 -10.88 32.11 0.21
C ASP A 439 -10.26 31.24 -0.89
N SER A 440 -9.17 31.69 -1.53
CA SER A 440 -8.44 30.95 -2.57
C SER A 440 -7.07 30.44 -2.09
N PHE A 441 -6.74 30.69 -0.83
CA PHE A 441 -5.45 30.30 -0.28
C PHE A 441 -5.31 28.79 -0.15
N ASP A 442 -6.38 28.09 0.20
CA ASP A 442 -6.38 26.64 0.34
C ASP A 442 -6.22 25.94 -1.03
N ASP A 443 -6.80 26.50 -2.09
CA ASP A 443 -6.58 26.01 -3.45
C ASP A 443 -5.11 26.17 -3.88
N MET A 444 -4.49 27.29 -3.52
CA MET A 444 -3.06 27.50 -3.75
C MET A 444 -2.21 26.47 -2.95
N LEU A 445 -2.57 26.17 -1.70
CA LEU A 445 -1.85 25.17 -0.89
C LEU A 445 -1.87 23.79 -1.54
N LEU A 446 -2.99 23.39 -2.15
CA LEU A 446 -3.08 22.13 -2.88
C LEU A 446 -2.14 22.06 -4.10
N HIS A 447 -2.01 23.18 -4.83
CA HIS A 447 -1.07 23.26 -5.93
C HIS A 447 0.39 23.23 -5.44
N VAL A 448 0.68 23.89 -4.33
CA VAL A 448 2.01 23.87 -3.69
C VAL A 448 2.36 22.47 -3.21
N ASP A 449 1.45 21.78 -2.55
CA ASP A 449 1.65 20.41 -2.07
C ASP A 449 1.89 19.44 -3.24
N GLY A 450 1.07 19.53 -4.29
CA GLY A 450 1.26 18.76 -5.53
C GLY A 450 2.62 19.03 -6.17
N TRP A 451 3.04 20.27 -6.24
CA TRP A 451 4.33 20.67 -6.80
C TRP A 451 5.52 20.23 -5.93
N LEU A 452 5.40 20.30 -4.60
CA LEU A 452 6.39 19.75 -3.67
C LEU A 452 6.55 18.23 -3.83
N CYS A 453 5.44 17.54 -4.01
CA CYS A 453 5.46 16.12 -4.33
C CYS A 453 6.18 15.85 -5.66
N GLU A 454 5.92 16.64 -6.69
CA GLU A 454 6.62 16.52 -7.99
C GLU A 454 8.12 16.80 -7.87
N ILE A 455 8.52 17.83 -7.10
CA ILE A 455 9.95 18.12 -6.87
C ILE A 455 10.62 17.01 -6.08
N LYS A 456 10.00 16.50 -5.03
CA LYS A 456 10.51 15.35 -4.30
C LYS A 456 10.68 14.15 -5.22
N ASP A 457 9.72 13.93 -6.10
CA ASP A 457 9.76 12.87 -7.07
C ASP A 457 10.90 13.02 -8.08
N VAL A 458 11.24 14.23 -8.47
CA VAL A 458 12.34 14.51 -9.42
C VAL A 458 13.72 14.53 -8.74
N GLN A 459 13.83 15.05 -7.50
CA GLN A 459 15.11 15.27 -6.83
C GLN A 459 15.61 14.09 -5.98
N ILE A 460 14.75 13.12 -5.63
CA ILE A 460 15.04 12.10 -4.62
C ILE A 460 15.50 10.78 -5.21
N ARG A 461 15.48 10.59 -6.54
CA ARG A 461 15.66 9.26 -7.13
C ARG A 461 16.76 9.22 -8.17
N ASP A 462 17.67 8.29 -7.94
CA ASP A 462 18.52 7.77 -9.02
C ASP A 462 17.77 6.63 -9.73
N GLY A 463 16.78 7.00 -10.57
CA GLY A 463 15.94 6.08 -11.31
C GLY A 463 14.71 5.58 -10.54
N LEU A 464 14.06 4.54 -11.07
CA LEU A 464 12.90 3.87 -10.50
C LEU A 464 13.23 2.40 -10.26
N HIS A 465 12.67 1.82 -9.19
CA HIS A 465 12.77 0.38 -8.93
C HIS A 465 11.86 -0.40 -9.88
N ILE A 466 12.36 -1.49 -10.42
CA ILE A 466 11.56 -2.47 -11.17
C ILE A 466 11.48 -3.75 -10.34
N LEU A 467 10.28 -4.27 -10.12
CA LEU A 467 10.05 -5.48 -9.33
C LEU A 467 10.91 -6.66 -9.82
N GLY A 468 11.60 -7.30 -8.87
CA GLY A 468 12.46 -8.44 -9.16
C GLY A 468 13.82 -8.10 -9.79
N GLN A 469 14.17 -6.83 -9.89
CA GLN A 469 15.47 -6.38 -10.36
C GLN A 469 16.22 -5.68 -9.21
N ASN A 470 17.44 -6.11 -8.97
CA ASN A 470 18.32 -5.44 -8.01
C ASN A 470 19.00 -4.24 -8.69
N PRO A 471 19.29 -3.17 -7.95
CA PRO A 471 20.13 -2.08 -8.45
C PRO A 471 21.54 -2.63 -8.78
N THR A 472 22.20 -2.02 -9.75
CA THR A 472 23.55 -2.43 -10.20
C THR A 472 24.46 -1.22 -10.37
N GLY A 473 25.78 -1.42 -10.29
CA GLY A 473 26.77 -0.37 -10.51
C GLY A 473 26.70 0.76 -9.49
N GLU A 474 26.55 1.99 -9.94
CA GLU A 474 26.44 3.17 -9.06
C GLU A 474 25.18 3.13 -8.17
N GLN A 475 24.06 2.64 -8.68
CA GLN A 475 22.82 2.51 -7.90
C GLN A 475 22.95 1.51 -6.75
N GLU A 476 23.65 0.41 -6.96
CA GLU A 476 23.96 -0.56 -5.89
C GLU A 476 24.82 0.11 -4.81
N LEU A 477 25.85 0.85 -5.24
CA LEU A 477 26.73 1.60 -4.35
C LEU A 477 25.95 2.61 -3.50
N ASP A 478 25.07 3.39 -4.14
CA ASP A 478 24.27 4.41 -3.45
C ASP A 478 23.26 3.79 -2.49
N LEU A 479 22.66 2.64 -2.83
CA LEU A 479 21.77 1.90 -1.94
C LEU A 479 22.52 1.41 -0.69
N VAL A 480 23.68 0.79 -0.88
CA VAL A 480 24.50 0.30 0.23
C VAL A 480 24.94 1.47 1.13
N LEU A 481 25.35 2.58 0.55
CA LEU A 481 25.69 3.78 1.30
C LEU A 481 24.51 4.31 2.12
N ALA A 482 23.32 4.35 1.53
CA ALA A 482 22.12 4.80 2.22
C ALA A 482 21.79 3.92 3.45
N ILE A 483 21.91 2.61 3.32
CA ILE A 483 21.71 1.65 4.42
C ILE A 483 22.75 1.86 5.52
N LEU A 484 24.01 2.04 5.15
CA LEU A 484 25.13 2.15 6.11
C LEU A 484 25.19 3.50 6.84
N ARG A 485 24.44 4.51 6.42
CA ARG A 485 24.34 5.78 7.17
C ARG A 485 23.75 5.59 8.56
N ALA A 486 22.76 4.72 8.68
CA ALA A 486 22.11 4.42 9.94
C ALA A 486 22.90 3.39 10.76
N ARG A 487 22.77 3.49 12.09
CA ARG A 487 23.23 2.44 12.99
C ARG A 487 22.40 1.18 12.76
N GLN A 488 23.07 0.06 12.54
CA GLN A 488 22.41 -1.23 12.42
C GLN A 488 22.16 -1.79 13.81
N LEU A 489 20.90 -2.00 14.16
CA LEU A 489 20.49 -2.43 15.51
C LEU A 489 20.36 -3.95 15.64
N PHE A 490 20.60 -4.69 14.57
CA PHE A 490 20.57 -6.15 14.55
C PHE A 490 21.66 -6.71 15.44
N GLY A 491 21.34 -7.68 16.30
CA GLY A 491 22.28 -8.31 17.22
C GLY A 491 22.45 -7.65 18.60
N GLY A 492 21.56 -6.75 19.01
CA GLY A 492 21.50 -6.21 20.36
C GLY A 492 22.79 -5.52 20.82
N ALA A 493 23.55 -6.15 21.73
CA ALA A 493 24.81 -5.64 22.24
C ALA A 493 25.93 -5.53 21.18
N HIS A 494 25.76 -6.14 20.02
CA HIS A 494 26.70 -6.14 18.90
C HIS A 494 26.27 -5.20 17.77
N ALA A 495 25.40 -4.24 18.05
CA ALA A 495 24.94 -3.27 17.07
C ALA A 495 26.12 -2.60 16.34
N ILE A 496 26.05 -2.59 15.00
CA ILE A 496 27.08 -2.00 14.14
C ILE A 496 26.85 -0.49 14.08
N PRO A 497 27.86 0.36 14.30
CA PRO A 497 27.71 1.80 14.22
C PRO A 497 27.40 2.26 12.79
N GLY A 498 26.71 3.40 12.64
CA GLY A 498 26.61 4.06 11.35
C GLY A 498 27.96 4.57 10.84
N LEU A 499 28.08 4.81 9.55
CA LEU A 499 29.35 5.18 8.87
C LEU A 499 30.05 6.39 9.52
N ARG A 500 29.31 7.43 9.86
CA ARG A 500 29.89 8.62 10.50
C ARG A 500 30.62 8.27 11.80
N GLN A 501 29.96 7.51 12.65
CA GLN A 501 30.52 7.04 13.91
C GLN A 501 31.70 6.07 13.68
N ALA A 502 31.53 5.13 12.74
CA ALA A 502 32.55 4.14 12.41
C ALA A 502 33.85 4.78 11.87
N LEU A 503 33.74 5.86 11.11
CA LEU A 503 34.89 6.58 10.55
C LEU A 503 35.55 7.52 11.57
N GLY A 504 34.98 7.68 12.77
CA GLY A 504 35.55 8.53 13.83
C GLY A 504 35.56 10.02 13.48
N LEU A 505 34.68 10.46 12.57
CA LEU A 505 34.54 11.87 12.23
C LEU A 505 33.71 12.53 13.32
N ALA A 506 34.39 13.29 14.18
CA ALA A 506 33.81 13.90 15.37
C ALA A 506 32.78 14.98 14.99
N GLU A 507 31.80 15.16 15.90
CA GLU A 507 30.87 16.27 15.87
C GLU A 507 31.57 17.53 16.44
N ASP A 508 32.56 18.04 15.77
CA ASP A 508 33.33 19.21 16.26
C ASP A 508 32.58 20.55 16.13
N GLY A 509 31.31 20.54 15.80
CA GLY A 509 30.38 21.68 15.92
C GLY A 509 30.68 22.91 15.05
N THR A 510 31.70 22.89 14.20
CA THR A 510 32.17 24.06 13.44
C THR A 510 31.64 24.10 12.00
N ASP A 511 31.39 22.96 11.37
CA ASP A 511 30.70 22.87 10.08
C ASP A 511 30.12 21.45 9.86
N GLU A 512 28.87 21.26 10.24
CA GLU A 512 28.19 19.97 10.13
C GLU A 512 28.14 19.47 8.69
N ARG A 513 27.98 20.39 7.73
CA ARG A 513 27.87 20.07 6.31
C ARG A 513 29.20 19.56 5.74
N ALA A 514 30.30 20.24 6.03
CA ALA A 514 31.64 19.79 5.58
C ALA A 514 31.99 18.43 6.18
N THR A 515 31.62 18.15 7.41
CA THR A 515 31.82 16.83 8.06
C THR A 515 30.99 15.74 7.40
N VAL A 516 29.75 16.04 7.06
CA VAL A 516 28.86 15.10 6.33
C VAL A 516 29.43 14.81 4.94
N ASP A 517 29.87 15.81 4.19
CA ASP A 517 30.44 15.64 2.84
C ASP A 517 31.73 14.81 2.86
N GLN A 518 32.59 15.03 3.87
CA GLN A 518 33.80 14.21 4.05
C GLN A 518 33.46 12.76 4.40
N THR A 519 32.46 12.54 5.25
CA THR A 519 31.98 11.20 5.61
C THR A 519 31.47 10.46 4.39
N GLU A 520 30.62 11.10 3.59
CA GLU A 520 30.05 10.50 2.38
C GLU A 520 31.13 10.18 1.35
N ALA A 521 32.06 11.10 1.11
CA ALA A 521 33.16 10.87 0.18
C ALA A 521 34.03 9.68 0.60
N LYS A 522 34.38 9.59 1.90
CA LYS A 522 35.19 8.49 2.43
C LYS A 522 34.42 7.17 2.45
N ALA A 523 33.16 7.21 2.80
CA ALA A 523 32.28 6.05 2.77
C ALA A 523 32.15 5.49 1.34
N ARG A 524 31.92 6.36 0.36
CA ARG A 524 31.83 5.98 -1.06
C ARG A 524 33.13 5.33 -1.54
N GLU A 525 34.28 5.91 -1.21
CA GLU A 525 35.60 5.33 -1.53
C GLU A 525 35.72 3.89 -0.99
N LEU A 526 35.37 3.68 0.27
CA LEU A 526 35.51 2.39 0.95
C LEU A 526 34.53 1.35 0.40
N VAL A 527 33.28 1.72 0.21
CA VAL A 527 32.25 0.80 -0.31
C VAL A 527 32.53 0.46 -1.79
N ALA A 528 32.96 1.43 -2.61
CA ALA A 528 33.38 1.18 -3.99
C ALA A 528 34.59 0.25 -4.06
N ALA A 529 35.56 0.41 -3.15
CA ALA A 529 36.70 -0.49 -3.04
C ALA A 529 36.28 -1.91 -2.63
N LEU A 530 35.28 -2.06 -1.75
CA LEU A 530 34.73 -3.35 -1.37
C LEU A 530 33.97 -3.99 -2.54
N GLN A 531 33.12 -3.23 -3.23
CA GLN A 531 32.41 -3.68 -4.45
C GLN A 531 33.40 -4.20 -5.52
N ALA A 532 34.53 -3.50 -5.71
CA ALA A 532 35.57 -3.92 -6.64
C ALA A 532 36.23 -5.26 -6.27
N THR A 533 36.13 -5.72 -5.02
CA THR A 533 36.57 -7.07 -4.61
C THR A 533 35.54 -8.15 -4.86
N GLY A 534 34.35 -7.80 -5.38
CA GLY A 534 33.21 -8.71 -5.50
C GLY A 534 32.52 -8.96 -4.16
N TRP A 535 32.46 -7.95 -3.31
CA TRP A 535 31.87 -8.01 -1.97
C TRP A 535 32.53 -9.07 -1.05
N ASP A 536 33.86 -9.20 -1.10
CA ASP A 536 34.60 -10.13 -0.24
C ASP A 536 34.71 -9.57 1.19
N PRO A 537 34.01 -10.16 2.20
CA PRO A 537 34.08 -9.67 3.58
C PRO A 537 35.48 -9.73 4.18
N SER A 538 36.36 -10.62 3.69
CA SER A 538 37.74 -10.70 4.14
C SER A 538 38.62 -9.51 3.71
N ALA A 539 38.15 -8.72 2.74
CA ALA A 539 38.83 -7.51 2.30
C ALA A 539 38.66 -6.35 3.27
N ALA A 540 37.64 -6.33 4.11
CA ALA A 540 37.28 -5.21 4.96
C ALA A 540 38.47 -4.69 5.83
N ASP A 541 39.20 -5.58 6.51
CA ASP A 541 40.32 -5.21 7.34
C ASP A 541 41.54 -4.66 6.56
N ARG A 542 41.61 -4.96 5.27
CA ARG A 542 42.68 -4.43 4.37
C ARG A 542 42.28 -3.06 3.80
N LEU A 543 41.00 -2.78 3.65
CA LEU A 543 40.47 -1.54 3.07
C LEU A 543 40.48 -0.38 4.10
N THR A 544 40.42 -0.69 5.38
CA THR A 544 40.45 0.32 6.44
C THR A 544 41.24 -0.18 7.65
N GLY A 545 42.00 0.71 8.26
CA GLY A 545 42.68 0.44 9.53
C GLY A 545 41.81 0.65 10.78
N ASN A 546 40.54 1.01 10.59
CA ASN A 546 39.58 1.28 11.68
C ASN A 546 38.70 0.05 11.90
N ALA A 547 38.68 -0.49 13.11
CA ALA A 547 37.93 -1.72 13.43
C ALA A 547 36.42 -1.57 13.25
N ASP A 548 35.85 -0.40 13.60
CA ASP A 548 34.43 -0.15 13.47
C ASP A 548 34.02 -0.01 11.99
N ALA A 549 34.83 0.71 11.20
CA ALA A 549 34.61 0.81 9.76
C ALA A 549 34.77 -0.57 9.07
N ALA A 550 35.73 -1.40 9.51
CA ALA A 550 35.86 -2.77 9.00
C ALA A 550 34.64 -3.64 9.36
N ALA A 551 34.04 -3.45 10.54
CA ALA A 551 32.80 -4.15 10.91
C ALA A 551 31.62 -3.73 10.01
N VAL A 552 31.49 -2.43 9.70
CA VAL A 552 30.47 -1.92 8.77
C VAL A 552 30.68 -2.49 7.36
N LEU A 553 31.90 -2.54 6.86
CA LEU A 553 32.20 -3.12 5.54
C LEU A 553 31.94 -4.64 5.50
N ARG A 554 32.23 -5.38 6.55
CA ARG A 554 31.89 -6.81 6.63
C ARG A 554 30.38 -7.02 6.60
N PHE A 555 29.63 -6.21 7.33
CA PHE A 555 28.16 -6.23 7.28
C PHE A 555 27.67 -5.98 5.85
N ALA A 556 28.15 -4.92 5.19
CA ALA A 556 27.80 -4.62 3.81
C ALA A 556 28.12 -5.74 2.80
N ALA A 557 29.12 -6.56 3.10
CA ALA A 557 29.52 -7.68 2.23
C ALA A 557 28.72 -8.97 2.48
N THR A 558 28.00 -9.07 3.60
CA THR A 558 27.27 -10.29 3.98
C THR A 558 25.76 -10.19 3.79
N GLU A 559 25.22 -8.99 3.74
CA GLU A 559 23.81 -8.69 3.49
C GLU A 559 23.54 -8.29 2.03
#